data_cbf32db1d55a53f13271a58ef72b8f3d
#
_entry.id   cbf32db1d55a53f13271a58ef72b8f3d
#
_cell.length_a   1.000
_cell.length_b   1.000
_cell.length_c   1.000
_cell.angle_alpha   90.00
_cell.angle_beta   90.00
_cell.angle_gamma   90.00
#
_symmetry.space_group_name_H-M   'P 1'
#
loop_
_entity.id
_entity.type
_entity.pdbx_description
1 polymer ?
#
loop_
_entity_poly.entity_id
_entity_poly.type
_entity_poly.pdbx_seq_one_letter_code
_entity_poly.pdbx_strand_id
1 'polypeptide(L)'
;MKKLAIIYGAAQNGIQKKAIETLTRYLLDYTVEYPTCIAAGEPIDKNLFHQYIYIGTKENNPAFAELANHPTAPEGYVITVKNDTVYIEGTDDAGVLYGCVDFYAKYITKAEYGHKSQPYWGNPFENDFVLPDFELASSPSITKRGLWTWGHVIYDYRRYIDNMVKLKMNTVIIWNDFVPVNIEEIIEYAHNSHVEVILGYSWGWSQKCDASDMNALYQLTEEILEQYERDFAHLAIDGIYFQSFTETTHKTIGGVLIAEAVTDLVNRTAARLLEKHPGLELQFGLHATSVNDKLEYIQKTDTRVRIVWEDCGAFPFGYRPIDFADKYDETVELIRNIATLRGDEERFGVVTKSFTTLWWGKYFEHQRGSYFMGVSSDAMKDNRIVRKHKEWKYLQSQWMCECDKAYNMIREMKEATKGDFYCTALVEDGMFEEEIMYHVALYGEMLWDTDADLKKMMSEVALRDDVTFA
;
A
#
# COMPACT_ATOMS: atom_id res chain seq x y z
N MET A 1 -22.87 34.22 6.36
CA MET A 1 -22.16 33.12 7.02
C MET A 1 -20.74 33.15 6.48
N LYS A 2 -19.73 33.17 7.33
CA LYS A 2 -18.33 33.11 6.90
C LYS A 2 -18.03 31.67 6.50
N LYS A 3 -17.15 31.48 5.53
CA LYS A 3 -16.82 30.19 4.95
C LYS A 3 -15.44 29.69 5.40
N LEU A 4 -15.20 28.40 5.26
CA LEU A 4 -13.88 27.78 5.39
C LEU A 4 -13.10 27.97 4.08
N ALA A 5 -11.82 28.35 4.15
CA ALA A 5 -10.94 28.46 3.00
C ALA A 5 -9.82 27.42 3.05
N ILE A 6 -9.61 26.73 1.94
CA ILE A 6 -8.40 25.92 1.68
C ILE A 6 -7.50 26.72 0.73
N ILE A 7 -6.32 27.10 1.21
CA ILE A 7 -5.31 27.82 0.43
C ILE A 7 -4.26 26.84 -0.02
N TYR A 8 -4.29 26.44 -1.30
CA TYR A 8 -3.42 25.43 -1.83
C TYR A 8 -2.24 26.01 -2.64
N GLY A 9 -1.17 25.25 -2.79
CA GLY A 9 0.01 25.65 -3.57
C GLY A 9 -0.31 26.03 -5.00
N ALA A 10 0.35 27.06 -5.55
CA ALA A 10 0.03 27.63 -6.85
C ALA A 10 0.23 26.67 -8.03
N ALA A 11 1.22 25.78 -7.95
CA ALA A 11 1.46 24.73 -8.96
C ALA A 11 0.70 23.46 -8.56
N GLN A 12 -0.01 22.84 -9.50
CA GLN A 12 -0.80 21.64 -9.25
C GLN A 12 -0.46 20.53 -10.24
N ASN A 13 -0.10 19.38 -9.71
CA ASN A 13 -0.08 18.10 -10.41
C ASN A 13 -1.25 17.19 -9.94
N GLY A 14 -1.27 15.95 -10.38
CA GLY A 14 -2.31 15.00 -10.01
C GLY A 14 -2.41 14.75 -8.51
N ILE A 15 -1.27 14.57 -7.83
CA ILE A 15 -1.21 14.29 -6.38
C ILE A 15 -1.70 15.48 -5.56
N GLN A 16 -1.31 16.70 -5.92
CA GLN A 16 -1.80 17.91 -5.25
C GLN A 16 -3.30 18.11 -5.44
N LYS A 17 -3.82 17.85 -6.64
CA LYS A 17 -5.27 17.87 -6.88
C LYS A 17 -5.97 16.82 -6.01
N LYS A 18 -5.39 15.63 -5.88
CA LYS A 18 -5.91 14.57 -5.01
C LYS A 18 -5.92 15.00 -3.53
N ALA A 19 -4.88 15.69 -3.06
CA ALA A 19 -4.82 16.21 -1.69
C ALA A 19 -5.94 17.23 -1.41
N ILE A 20 -6.17 18.18 -2.34
CA ILE A 20 -7.25 19.16 -2.26
C ILE A 20 -8.62 18.47 -2.27
N GLU A 21 -8.83 17.54 -3.19
CA GLU A 21 -10.07 16.78 -3.31
C GLU A 21 -10.36 15.98 -2.03
N THR A 22 -9.36 15.27 -1.54
CA THR A 22 -9.46 14.43 -0.34
C THR A 22 -9.84 15.28 0.88
N LEU A 23 -9.11 16.38 1.12
CA LEU A 23 -9.39 17.28 2.25
C LEU A 23 -10.76 17.96 2.11
N THR A 24 -11.11 18.40 0.88
CA THR A 24 -12.41 19.02 0.60
C THR A 24 -13.57 18.07 0.90
N ARG A 25 -13.45 16.81 0.44
CA ARG A 25 -14.47 15.78 0.67
C ARG A 25 -14.63 15.47 2.15
N TYR A 26 -13.54 15.29 2.87
CA TYR A 26 -13.58 15.05 4.31
C TYR A 26 -14.19 16.20 5.10
N LEU A 27 -13.83 17.44 4.76
CA LEU A 27 -14.42 18.61 5.41
C LEU A 27 -15.91 18.71 5.10
N LEU A 28 -16.33 18.42 3.87
CA LEU A 28 -17.73 18.41 3.49
C LEU A 28 -18.54 17.36 4.25
N ASP A 29 -18.02 16.14 4.35
CA ASP A 29 -18.70 15.05 5.07
C ASP A 29 -18.84 15.36 6.55
N TYR A 30 -17.86 16.06 7.14
CA TYR A 30 -17.81 16.34 8.56
C TYR A 30 -18.51 17.65 8.94
N THR A 31 -18.34 18.72 8.16
CA THR A 31 -18.87 20.06 8.47
C THR A 31 -20.13 20.41 7.69
N VAL A 32 -20.49 19.62 6.67
CA VAL A 32 -21.57 19.92 5.71
C VAL A 32 -21.36 21.27 4.98
N GLU A 33 -20.18 21.87 5.13
CA GLU A 33 -19.79 23.09 4.47
C GLU A 33 -18.81 22.78 3.33
N TYR A 34 -19.15 23.25 2.13
CA TYR A 34 -18.24 23.14 1.00
C TYR A 34 -17.14 24.20 1.11
N PRO A 35 -15.88 23.83 1.40
CA PRO A 35 -14.81 24.79 1.54
C PRO A 35 -14.55 25.51 0.22
N THR A 36 -14.10 26.76 0.31
CA THR A 36 -13.63 27.52 -0.86
C THR A 36 -12.16 27.27 -1.07
N CYS A 37 -11.81 26.67 -2.21
CA CYS A 37 -10.42 26.41 -2.58
C CYS A 37 -9.84 27.60 -3.35
N ILE A 38 -8.72 28.15 -2.89
CA ILE A 38 -8.06 29.34 -3.45
C ILE A 38 -6.58 29.02 -3.68
N ALA A 39 -6.03 29.38 -4.85
CA ALA A 39 -4.63 29.23 -5.10
C ALA A 39 -3.78 30.22 -4.29
N ALA A 40 -2.65 29.78 -3.79
CA ALA A 40 -1.71 30.67 -3.10
C ALA A 40 -1.28 31.83 -4.01
N GLY A 41 -1.34 33.05 -3.48
CA GLY A 41 -1.06 34.29 -4.23
C GLY A 41 -2.30 34.97 -4.84
N GLU A 42 -3.44 34.29 -4.90
CA GLU A 42 -4.70 34.93 -5.28
C GLU A 42 -5.20 35.87 -4.19
N PRO A 43 -5.88 36.99 -4.55
CA PRO A 43 -6.39 37.91 -3.56
C PRO A 43 -7.52 37.29 -2.74
N ILE A 44 -7.42 37.40 -1.42
CA ILE A 44 -8.38 36.85 -0.48
C ILE A 44 -9.07 37.98 0.30
N ASP A 45 -10.41 38.05 0.18
CA ASP A 45 -11.20 38.89 1.10
C ASP A 45 -11.39 38.15 2.44
N LYS A 46 -10.56 38.54 3.42
CA LYS A 46 -10.57 37.93 4.75
C LYS A 46 -11.91 38.02 5.50
N ASN A 47 -12.79 38.91 5.08
CA ASN A 47 -14.11 39.04 5.70
C ASN A 47 -15.09 37.92 5.35
N LEU A 48 -14.80 37.19 4.26
CA LEU A 48 -15.63 36.08 3.78
C LEU A 48 -15.37 34.76 4.52
N PHE A 49 -14.24 34.66 5.21
CA PHE A 49 -13.80 33.41 5.82
C PHE A 49 -13.65 33.56 7.33
N HIS A 50 -13.92 32.49 8.05
CA HIS A 50 -13.74 32.40 9.49
C HIS A 50 -12.52 31.53 9.84
N GLN A 51 -12.14 30.58 8.96
CA GLN A 51 -11.04 29.68 9.17
C GLN A 51 -10.25 29.44 7.88
N TYR A 52 -8.96 29.20 8.02
CA TYR A 52 -8.03 28.98 6.91
C TYR A 52 -7.25 27.69 7.13
N ILE A 53 -7.16 26.87 6.06
CA ILE A 53 -6.29 25.72 5.98
C ILE A 53 -5.32 25.93 4.82
N TYR A 54 -4.04 26.09 5.11
CA TYR A 54 -2.99 26.21 4.10
C TYR A 54 -2.41 24.84 3.84
N ILE A 55 -2.35 24.40 2.58
CA ILE A 55 -1.77 23.12 2.15
C ILE A 55 -0.77 23.34 1.02
N GLY A 56 0.30 22.55 1.01
CA GLY A 56 1.33 22.59 -0.04
C GLY A 56 2.71 22.27 0.48
N THR A 57 3.72 22.54 -0.36
CA THR A 57 5.12 22.50 0.02
C THR A 57 5.65 23.93 0.25
N LYS A 58 6.81 24.05 0.87
CA LYS A 58 7.46 25.34 1.09
C LYS A 58 7.71 26.12 -0.20
N GLU A 59 7.96 25.40 -1.29
CA GLU A 59 8.25 25.97 -2.60
C GLU A 59 7.02 26.53 -3.30
N ASN A 60 5.84 25.92 -3.09
CA ASN A 60 4.65 26.27 -3.85
C ASN A 60 3.61 27.09 -3.06
N ASN A 61 3.76 27.19 -1.71
CA ASN A 61 2.87 28.01 -0.88
C ASN A 61 3.65 28.90 0.08
N PRO A 62 3.70 30.22 -0.18
CA PRO A 62 4.49 31.16 0.63
C PRO A 62 4.04 31.30 2.09
N ALA A 63 2.87 30.80 2.46
CA ALA A 63 2.40 30.83 3.85
C ALA A 63 3.29 30.02 4.79
N PHE A 64 4.06 29.07 4.28
CA PHE A 64 4.98 28.25 5.09
C PHE A 64 6.30 28.93 5.42
N ALA A 65 6.66 30.02 4.74
CA ALA A 65 7.95 30.68 4.94
C ALA A 65 8.21 31.19 6.38
N GLU A 66 7.15 31.47 7.13
CA GLU A 66 7.22 31.98 8.50
C GLU A 66 7.09 30.88 9.57
N LEU A 67 6.93 29.61 9.18
CA LEU A 67 6.89 28.50 10.12
C LEU A 67 8.29 28.17 10.64
N ALA A 68 8.37 27.74 11.89
CA ALA A 68 9.63 27.44 12.56
C ALA A 68 10.18 26.06 12.15
N ASN A 69 9.30 25.10 11.93
CA ASN A 69 9.66 23.73 11.60
C ASN A 69 9.11 23.34 10.24
N HIS A 70 9.91 22.59 9.49
CA HIS A 70 9.59 22.09 8.16
C HIS A 70 9.83 20.60 8.09
N PRO A 71 9.04 19.85 7.31
CA PRO A 71 9.30 18.43 7.09
C PRO A 71 10.59 18.25 6.28
N THR A 72 11.32 17.17 6.53
CA THR A 72 12.61 16.89 5.86
C THR A 72 12.71 15.49 5.26
N ALA A 73 11.93 14.55 5.77
CA ALA A 73 11.92 13.19 5.25
C ALA A 73 11.02 13.07 4.02
N PRO A 74 11.36 12.24 3.03
CA PRO A 74 10.46 11.94 1.91
C PRO A 74 9.07 11.51 2.39
N GLU A 75 8.04 11.94 1.68
CA GLU A 75 6.63 11.71 2.04
C GLU A 75 6.23 12.26 3.43
N GLY A 76 7.13 12.97 4.09
CA GLY A 76 6.90 13.56 5.41
C GLY A 76 6.06 14.83 5.35
N TYR A 77 5.42 15.15 6.47
CA TYR A 77 4.65 16.39 6.61
C TYR A 77 4.78 16.98 8.02
N VAL A 78 4.46 18.26 8.11
CA VAL A 78 4.23 18.98 9.38
C VAL A 78 2.83 19.57 9.35
N ILE A 79 2.05 19.29 10.41
CA ILE A 79 0.78 19.95 10.66
C ILE A 79 0.99 20.94 11.80
N THR A 80 0.74 22.22 11.54
CA THR A 80 0.77 23.28 12.55
C THR A 80 -0.61 23.91 12.67
N VAL A 81 -1.17 23.91 13.87
CA VAL A 81 -2.38 24.67 14.20
C VAL A 81 -1.99 25.81 15.12
N LYS A 82 -2.32 27.04 14.70
CA LYS A 82 -1.99 28.26 15.44
C LYS A 82 -3.06 29.34 15.21
N ASN A 83 -3.66 29.79 16.30
CA ASN A 83 -4.69 30.83 16.25
C ASN A 83 -5.81 30.51 15.23
N ASP A 84 -6.42 29.37 15.32
CA ASP A 84 -7.48 28.86 14.44
C ASP A 84 -7.08 28.71 12.95
N THR A 85 -5.80 28.84 12.63
CA THR A 85 -5.27 28.63 11.29
C THR A 85 -4.50 27.30 11.25
N VAL A 86 -4.79 26.51 10.23
CA VAL A 86 -4.15 25.21 10.01
C VAL A 86 -3.14 25.31 8.86
N TYR A 87 -1.97 24.75 9.05
CA TYR A 87 -0.92 24.64 8.05
C TYR A 87 -0.56 23.16 7.90
N ILE A 88 -0.68 22.63 6.69
CA ILE A 88 -0.30 21.25 6.34
C ILE A 88 0.80 21.35 5.27
N GLU A 89 2.05 21.27 5.72
CA GLU A 89 3.22 21.34 4.85
C GLU A 89 3.77 19.95 4.59
N GLY A 90 3.93 19.55 3.32
CA GLY A 90 4.63 18.34 2.90
C GLY A 90 6.06 18.63 2.49
N THR A 91 6.97 17.68 2.69
CA THR A 91 8.30 17.68 2.06
C THR A 91 8.16 17.67 0.54
N ASP A 92 7.17 16.94 0.06
CA ASP A 92 6.79 16.71 -1.31
C ASP A 92 5.25 16.62 -1.42
N ASP A 93 4.74 16.39 -2.62
CA ASP A 93 3.31 16.31 -2.87
C ASP A 93 2.63 15.13 -2.15
N ALA A 94 3.35 14.04 -1.96
CA ALA A 94 2.86 12.89 -1.18
C ALA A 94 2.73 13.25 0.30
N GLY A 95 3.71 13.96 0.85
CA GLY A 95 3.63 14.49 2.22
C GLY A 95 2.43 15.41 2.43
N VAL A 96 2.12 16.28 1.45
CA VAL A 96 0.90 17.12 1.49
C VAL A 96 -0.35 16.25 1.53
N LEU A 97 -0.45 15.23 0.66
CA LEU A 97 -1.59 14.31 0.61
C LEU A 97 -1.78 13.58 1.94
N TYR A 98 -0.71 13.00 2.48
CA TYR A 98 -0.75 12.25 3.74
C TYR A 98 -1.00 13.16 4.96
N GLY A 99 -0.46 14.38 4.95
CA GLY A 99 -0.79 15.38 5.96
C GLY A 99 -2.28 15.75 5.96
N CYS A 100 -2.91 15.88 4.80
CA CYS A 100 -4.36 16.11 4.68
C CYS A 100 -5.17 14.92 5.21
N VAL A 101 -4.74 13.69 4.93
CA VAL A 101 -5.38 12.46 5.43
C VAL A 101 -5.31 12.40 6.96
N ASP A 102 -4.12 12.56 7.53
CA ASP A 102 -3.94 12.48 8.98
C ASP A 102 -4.58 13.67 9.72
N PHE A 103 -4.60 14.85 9.11
CA PHE A 103 -5.31 15.99 9.70
C PHE A 103 -6.79 15.66 9.91
N TYR A 104 -7.45 15.09 8.90
CA TYR A 104 -8.81 14.62 9.05
C TYR A 104 -8.92 13.47 10.06
N ALA A 105 -8.24 12.36 9.82
CA ALA A 105 -8.42 11.13 10.57
C ALA A 105 -8.05 11.25 12.06
N LYS A 106 -7.07 12.08 12.40
CA LYS A 106 -6.52 12.17 13.76
C LYS A 106 -6.95 13.42 14.52
N TYR A 107 -7.33 14.48 13.83
CA TYR A 107 -7.58 15.78 14.47
C TYR A 107 -8.97 16.34 14.22
N ILE A 108 -9.47 16.38 12.99
CA ILE A 108 -10.81 16.94 12.75
C ILE A 108 -11.88 16.09 13.44
N THR A 109 -11.81 14.76 13.31
CA THR A 109 -12.78 13.86 13.95
C THR A 109 -12.79 13.93 15.48
N LYS A 110 -11.71 14.45 16.08
CA LYS A 110 -11.58 14.68 17.54
C LYS A 110 -11.80 16.12 17.94
N ALA A 111 -12.01 17.04 17.00
CA ALA A 111 -12.21 18.44 17.29
C ALA A 111 -13.49 18.66 18.12
N GLU A 112 -13.40 19.56 19.10
CA GLU A 112 -14.61 20.04 19.78
C GLU A 112 -15.34 21.01 18.87
N TYR A 113 -16.61 20.78 18.64
CA TYR A 113 -17.48 21.78 18.02
C TYR A 113 -17.84 22.89 18.96
N GLY A 114 -17.82 24.11 18.48
CA GLY A 114 -18.28 25.29 19.24
C GLY A 114 -19.74 25.21 19.72
N HIS A 115 -20.53 24.37 19.04
CA HIS A 115 -21.89 24.06 19.44
C HIS A 115 -22.01 22.65 19.98
N LYS A 116 -21.90 22.53 21.29
CA LYS A 116 -22.25 21.29 21.99
C LYS A 116 -23.73 21.04 21.84
N SER A 117 -24.06 20.08 21.01
CA SER A 117 -25.34 19.38 21.01
C SER A 117 -26.60 20.22 20.77
N GLN A 118 -26.94 20.41 19.53
CA GLN A 118 -28.34 20.53 19.15
C GLN A 118 -28.65 19.48 18.07
N PRO A 119 -28.90 18.26 18.42
CA PRO A 119 -28.97 17.17 17.42
C PRO A 119 -30.19 17.24 16.52
N TYR A 120 -31.20 18.06 16.78
CA TYR A 120 -32.46 17.93 16.03
C TYR A 120 -33.13 19.19 15.51
N TRP A 121 -32.92 20.37 16.10
CA TRP A 121 -33.72 21.53 15.78
C TRP A 121 -32.95 22.85 15.68
N GLY A 122 -31.69 22.87 15.99
CA GLY A 122 -30.80 23.99 15.72
C GLY A 122 -30.12 23.80 14.37
N ASN A 123 -29.43 24.79 13.87
CA ASN A 123 -28.49 24.63 12.81
C ASN A 123 -27.30 23.83 13.36
N PRO A 124 -27.19 22.51 13.13
CA PRO A 124 -26.13 21.68 13.75
C PRO A 124 -24.75 22.05 13.24
N PHE A 125 -24.65 23.02 12.35
CA PHE A 125 -23.55 23.26 11.46
C PHE A 125 -23.12 24.72 11.42
N GLU A 126 -23.14 25.40 12.57
CA GLU A 126 -22.22 26.52 12.73
C GLU A 126 -20.84 25.94 13.01
N ASN A 127 -20.04 25.81 11.97
CA ASN A 127 -19.06 24.77 11.70
C ASN A 127 -17.66 25.20 12.01
N ASP A 128 -17.47 25.81 13.14
CA ASP A 128 -16.13 26.07 13.67
C ASP A 128 -15.64 24.80 14.40
N PHE A 129 -14.77 24.01 13.80
CA PHE A 129 -14.03 23.05 14.59
C PHE A 129 -12.92 23.81 15.33
N VAL A 130 -12.90 23.68 16.63
CA VAL A 130 -11.88 24.30 17.47
C VAL A 130 -10.82 23.28 17.79
N LEU A 131 -9.60 23.55 17.34
CA LEU A 131 -8.41 22.77 17.68
C LEU A 131 -7.50 23.59 18.59
N PRO A 132 -6.91 22.99 19.63
CA PRO A 132 -5.84 23.65 20.37
C PRO A 132 -4.65 23.92 19.46
N ASP A 133 -3.86 24.93 19.79
CA ASP A 133 -2.58 25.13 19.11
C ASP A 133 -1.68 23.92 19.32
N PHE A 134 -1.18 23.34 18.23
CA PHE A 134 -0.22 22.24 18.25
C PHE A 134 0.66 22.22 17.00
N GLU A 135 1.73 21.46 17.07
CA GLU A 135 2.58 21.13 15.95
C GLU A 135 2.92 19.64 15.98
N LEU A 136 2.83 18.99 14.83
CA LEU A 136 3.14 17.58 14.65
C LEU A 136 3.93 17.39 13.36
N ALA A 137 5.09 16.75 13.47
CA ALA A 137 5.85 16.22 12.34
C ALA A 137 5.66 14.70 12.24
N SER A 138 5.49 14.19 11.03
CA SER A 138 5.37 12.74 10.78
C SER A 138 5.91 12.37 9.41
N SER A 139 6.44 11.17 9.30
CA SER A 139 6.96 10.60 8.06
C SER A 139 6.93 9.08 8.11
N PRO A 140 6.91 8.38 6.96
CA PRO A 140 6.81 6.92 6.95
C PRO A 140 8.07 6.24 7.45
N SER A 141 7.89 5.19 8.24
CA SER A 141 8.97 4.30 8.66
C SER A 141 9.38 3.30 7.58
N ILE A 142 8.42 2.84 6.77
CA ILE A 142 8.64 1.92 5.67
C ILE A 142 8.41 2.65 4.34
N THR A 143 9.40 2.64 3.47
CA THR A 143 9.39 3.42 2.22
C THR A 143 8.29 2.97 1.26
N LYS A 144 8.13 1.68 1.03
CA LYS A 144 7.10 1.08 0.18
C LYS A 144 6.11 0.28 1.04
N ARG A 145 4.87 0.71 0.99
CA ARG A 145 3.78 0.21 1.83
C ARG A 145 2.58 -0.02 0.96
N GLY A 146 2.00 -1.20 1.01
CA GLY A 146 0.89 -1.40 0.10
C GLY A 146 0.16 -2.71 0.17
N LEU A 147 -0.55 -2.97 -0.91
CA LEU A 147 -1.40 -4.14 -1.05
C LEU A 147 -1.00 -4.96 -2.28
N TRP A 148 -1.25 -6.24 -2.17
CA TRP A 148 -1.01 -7.21 -3.22
C TRP A 148 -2.30 -7.96 -3.53
N THR A 149 -2.60 -8.11 -4.81
CA THR A 149 -3.72 -8.95 -5.27
C THR A 149 -3.15 -10.17 -5.97
N TRP A 150 -3.70 -11.34 -5.72
CA TRP A 150 -3.37 -12.55 -6.47
C TRP A 150 -4.61 -13.41 -6.62
N GLY A 151 -5.08 -13.52 -7.86
CA GLY A 151 -6.35 -14.19 -8.16
C GLY A 151 -7.60 -13.45 -7.65
N HIS A 152 -7.43 -12.30 -6.98
CA HIS A 152 -8.52 -11.45 -6.56
C HIS A 152 -8.85 -10.42 -7.62
N VAL A 153 -10.12 -10.16 -7.84
CA VAL A 153 -10.59 -9.10 -8.72
C VAL A 153 -10.92 -7.86 -7.91
N ILE A 154 -10.29 -6.75 -8.25
CA ILE A 154 -10.68 -5.44 -7.74
C ILE A 154 -11.83 -4.94 -8.62
N TYR A 155 -13.04 -4.82 -8.05
CA TYR A 155 -14.21 -4.36 -8.82
C TYR A 155 -14.35 -2.86 -8.85
N ASP A 156 -13.91 -2.16 -7.79
CA ASP A 156 -13.89 -0.69 -7.71
C ASP A 156 -12.47 -0.21 -7.41
N TYR A 157 -11.65 -0.10 -8.46
CA TYR A 157 -10.25 0.29 -8.30
C TYR A 157 -10.09 1.71 -7.75
N ARG A 158 -11.03 2.64 -8.04
CA ARG A 158 -10.94 4.00 -7.50
C ARG A 158 -11.12 3.99 -5.99
N ARG A 159 -12.14 3.29 -5.51
CA ARG A 159 -12.38 3.16 -4.07
C ARG A 159 -11.25 2.40 -3.38
N TYR A 160 -10.71 1.38 -4.03
CA TYR A 160 -9.56 0.62 -3.52
C TYR A 160 -8.33 1.51 -3.35
N ILE A 161 -7.98 2.29 -4.38
CA ILE A 161 -6.84 3.23 -4.33
C ILE A 161 -7.12 4.38 -3.34
N ASP A 162 -8.34 4.92 -3.29
CA ASP A 162 -8.72 5.93 -2.31
C ASP A 162 -8.57 5.43 -0.87
N ASN A 163 -8.93 4.18 -0.60
CA ASN A 163 -8.73 3.56 0.70
C ASN A 163 -7.23 3.31 0.99
N MET A 164 -6.42 2.98 -0.02
CA MET A 164 -4.96 2.94 0.14
C MET A 164 -4.39 4.31 0.56
N VAL A 165 -4.83 5.39 -0.08
CA VAL A 165 -4.44 6.77 0.28
C VAL A 165 -4.80 7.09 1.73
N LYS A 166 -6.01 6.71 2.17
CA LYS A 166 -6.45 6.88 3.58
C LYS A 166 -5.57 6.14 4.58
N LEU A 167 -4.91 5.08 4.16
CA LEU A 167 -3.94 4.32 4.95
C LEU A 167 -2.48 4.69 4.63
N LYS A 168 -2.26 5.75 3.86
CA LYS A 168 -0.92 6.23 3.44
C LYS A 168 -0.08 5.15 2.76
N MET A 169 -0.75 4.24 2.02
CA MET A 169 -0.11 3.20 1.23
C MET A 169 0.21 3.72 -0.17
N ASN A 170 1.37 3.35 -0.72
CA ASN A 170 1.92 3.89 -1.94
C ASN A 170 2.29 2.85 -3.01
N THR A 171 1.92 1.58 -2.83
CA THR A 171 2.26 0.52 -3.79
C THR A 171 1.13 -0.50 -3.90
N VAL A 172 0.69 -0.80 -5.11
CA VAL A 172 -0.25 -1.89 -5.38
C VAL A 172 0.37 -2.88 -6.35
N ILE A 173 0.32 -4.17 -6.00
CA ILE A 173 0.71 -5.27 -6.87
C ILE A 173 -0.55 -5.94 -7.39
N ILE A 174 -0.75 -5.94 -8.70
CA ILE A 174 -1.90 -6.56 -9.36
C ILE A 174 -1.40 -7.79 -10.13
N TRP A 175 -1.74 -8.96 -9.62
CA TRP A 175 -1.44 -10.22 -10.27
C TRP A 175 -2.71 -11.03 -10.52
N ASN A 176 -3.16 -10.96 -11.75
CA ASN A 176 -4.24 -11.79 -12.29
C ASN A 176 -3.75 -12.48 -13.57
N ASP A 177 -4.43 -13.53 -14.00
CA ASP A 177 -4.08 -14.25 -15.23
C ASP A 177 -4.17 -13.36 -16.48
N PHE A 178 -4.97 -12.29 -16.41
CA PHE A 178 -5.20 -11.35 -17.51
C PHE A 178 -5.07 -9.91 -17.01
N VAL A 179 -4.41 -9.08 -17.80
CA VAL A 179 -4.33 -7.65 -17.55
C VAL A 179 -5.72 -7.02 -17.75
N PRO A 180 -6.19 -6.15 -16.86
CA PRO A 180 -7.46 -5.42 -17.07
C PRO A 180 -7.46 -4.61 -18.36
N VAL A 181 -8.58 -4.60 -19.07
CA VAL A 181 -8.72 -3.86 -20.35
C VAL A 181 -8.46 -2.36 -20.17
N ASN A 182 -8.82 -1.82 -19.00
CA ASN A 182 -8.65 -0.41 -18.65
C ASN A 182 -7.42 -0.15 -17.76
N ILE A 183 -6.35 -0.93 -17.91
CA ILE A 183 -5.17 -0.83 -17.03
C ILE A 183 -4.49 0.54 -17.11
N GLU A 184 -4.47 1.19 -18.27
CA GLU A 184 -3.87 2.52 -18.42
C GLU A 184 -4.61 3.57 -17.57
N GLU A 185 -5.95 3.51 -17.53
CA GLU A 185 -6.77 4.39 -16.68
C GLU A 185 -6.50 4.14 -15.18
N ILE A 186 -6.29 2.86 -14.80
CA ILE A 186 -5.98 2.47 -13.42
C ILE A 186 -4.61 3.01 -13.01
N ILE A 187 -3.60 2.87 -13.86
CA ILE A 187 -2.24 3.38 -13.64
C ILE A 187 -2.27 4.90 -13.48
N GLU A 188 -2.95 5.62 -14.37
CA GLU A 188 -3.07 7.07 -14.27
C GLU A 188 -3.73 7.50 -12.95
N TYR A 189 -4.82 6.84 -12.56
CA TYR A 189 -5.50 7.14 -11.29
C TYR A 189 -4.62 6.83 -10.07
N ALA A 190 -3.89 5.73 -10.09
CA ALA A 190 -2.96 5.34 -9.05
C ALA A 190 -1.82 6.35 -8.91
N HIS A 191 -1.16 6.72 -10.01
CA HIS A 191 -0.08 7.71 -10.01
C HIS A 191 -0.55 9.09 -9.53
N ASN A 192 -1.73 9.53 -9.94
CA ASN A 192 -2.35 10.76 -9.44
C ASN A 192 -2.71 10.69 -7.95
N SER A 193 -2.71 9.49 -7.38
CA SER A 193 -2.95 9.21 -5.96
C SER A 193 -1.66 8.83 -5.20
N HIS A 194 -0.49 9.01 -5.80
CA HIS A 194 0.82 8.59 -5.30
C HIS A 194 0.90 7.09 -4.99
N VAL A 195 0.32 6.27 -5.84
CA VAL A 195 0.37 4.81 -5.71
C VAL A 195 1.07 4.24 -6.94
N GLU A 196 2.19 3.53 -6.73
CA GLU A 196 2.88 2.78 -7.77
C GLU A 196 2.12 1.52 -8.14
N VAL A 197 2.17 1.14 -9.42
CA VAL A 197 1.50 -0.04 -9.95
C VAL A 197 2.53 -1.05 -10.43
N ILE A 198 2.56 -2.19 -9.76
CA ILE A 198 3.38 -3.35 -10.11
C ILE A 198 2.47 -4.41 -10.71
N LEU A 199 2.80 -4.93 -11.89
CA LEU A 199 2.03 -6.01 -12.51
C LEU A 199 2.74 -7.35 -12.35
N GLY A 200 1.96 -8.38 -12.01
CA GLY A 200 2.48 -9.72 -11.81
C GLY A 200 2.31 -10.61 -13.04
N TYR A 201 3.34 -11.37 -13.41
CA TYR A 201 3.24 -12.50 -14.34
C TYR A 201 4.31 -13.56 -14.06
N SER A 202 4.04 -14.78 -14.50
CA SER A 202 4.86 -15.94 -14.19
C SER A 202 6.16 -15.99 -14.99
N TRP A 203 7.26 -16.33 -14.32
CA TRP A 203 8.55 -16.67 -14.94
C TRP A 203 8.85 -18.17 -14.75
N GLY A 204 8.03 -19.03 -15.33
CA GLY A 204 8.18 -20.49 -15.27
C GLY A 204 7.23 -21.21 -14.32
N TRP A 205 6.36 -20.50 -13.62
CA TRP A 205 5.38 -21.13 -12.75
C TRP A 205 4.19 -21.74 -13.52
N SER A 206 3.69 -21.05 -14.53
CA SER A 206 2.56 -21.49 -15.36
C SER A 206 2.97 -22.02 -16.74
N GLN A 207 4.21 -21.78 -17.17
CA GLN A 207 4.70 -22.24 -18.46
C GLN A 207 5.04 -23.73 -18.43
N LYS A 208 4.81 -24.39 -19.55
CA LYS A 208 5.22 -25.77 -19.75
C LYS A 208 6.72 -25.79 -20.08
N CYS A 209 7.55 -25.97 -19.05
CA CYS A 209 8.98 -26.14 -19.19
C CYS A 209 9.37 -27.60 -18.99
N ASP A 210 10.09 -28.18 -19.92
CA ASP A 210 10.64 -29.54 -19.75
C ASP A 210 11.81 -29.49 -18.76
N ALA A 211 11.59 -29.99 -17.56
CA ALA A 211 12.61 -30.02 -16.52
C ALA A 211 13.79 -30.95 -16.83
N SER A 212 13.73 -31.76 -17.88
CA SER A 212 14.84 -32.59 -18.32
C SER A 212 15.80 -31.87 -19.28
N ASP A 213 15.41 -30.74 -19.85
CA ASP A 213 16.19 -30.02 -20.88
C ASP A 213 16.56 -28.61 -20.42
N MET A 214 17.85 -28.34 -20.22
CA MET A 214 18.38 -27.00 -19.93
C MET A 214 18.08 -25.98 -21.03
N ASN A 215 17.95 -26.39 -22.30
CA ASN A 215 17.58 -25.48 -23.38
C ASN A 215 16.17 -24.89 -23.18
N ALA A 216 15.28 -25.62 -22.50
CA ALA A 216 13.95 -25.11 -22.18
C ALA A 216 14.00 -23.83 -21.34
N LEU A 217 15.00 -23.66 -20.47
CA LEU A 217 15.18 -22.40 -19.70
C LEU A 217 15.68 -21.24 -20.55
N TYR A 218 16.46 -21.49 -21.58
CA TYR A 218 16.85 -20.46 -22.55
C TYR A 218 15.65 -20.01 -23.38
N GLN A 219 14.83 -20.96 -23.85
CA GLN A 219 13.58 -20.65 -24.53
C GLN A 219 12.60 -19.88 -23.64
N LEU A 220 12.47 -20.31 -22.38
CA LEU A 220 11.63 -19.61 -21.40
C LEU A 220 12.08 -18.16 -21.17
N THR A 221 13.39 -17.89 -21.18
CA THR A 221 13.90 -16.51 -21.13
C THR A 221 13.34 -15.67 -22.29
N GLU A 222 13.41 -16.19 -23.52
CA GLU A 222 12.87 -15.48 -24.70
C GLU A 222 11.35 -15.27 -24.59
N GLU A 223 10.61 -16.29 -24.17
CA GLU A 223 9.16 -16.20 -23.97
C GLU A 223 8.76 -15.14 -22.94
N ILE A 224 9.49 -15.05 -21.80
CA ILE A 224 9.27 -14.03 -20.76
C ILE A 224 9.52 -12.63 -21.32
N LEU A 225 10.61 -12.45 -22.05
CA LEU A 225 10.97 -11.17 -22.65
C LEU A 225 9.96 -10.75 -23.74
N GLU A 226 9.57 -11.67 -24.59
CA GLU A 226 8.54 -11.42 -25.61
C GLU A 226 7.19 -11.09 -25.00
N GLN A 227 6.82 -11.77 -23.90
CA GLN A 227 5.60 -11.45 -23.16
C GLN A 227 5.66 -10.04 -22.57
N TYR A 228 6.77 -9.66 -21.96
CA TYR A 228 6.93 -8.31 -21.42
C TYR A 228 6.75 -7.24 -22.51
N GLU A 229 7.44 -7.40 -23.63
CA GLU A 229 7.37 -6.44 -24.74
C GLU A 229 5.98 -6.32 -25.34
N ARG A 230 5.27 -7.44 -25.43
CA ARG A 230 3.92 -7.47 -26.00
C ARG A 230 2.85 -6.90 -25.06
N ASP A 231 2.92 -7.28 -23.78
CA ASP A 231 1.80 -7.07 -22.85
C ASP A 231 2.02 -5.90 -21.89
N PHE A 232 3.28 -5.50 -21.59
CA PHE A 232 3.61 -4.58 -20.52
C PHE A 232 4.45 -3.37 -20.92
N ALA A 233 5.34 -3.49 -21.90
CA ALA A 233 6.33 -2.45 -22.24
C ALA A 233 5.73 -1.11 -22.69
N HIS A 234 4.49 -1.09 -23.15
CA HIS A 234 3.76 0.11 -23.54
C HIS A 234 3.03 0.79 -22.39
N LEU A 235 2.95 0.14 -21.22
CA LEU A 235 2.27 0.65 -20.03
C LEU A 235 3.23 1.44 -19.15
N ALA A 236 2.71 2.46 -18.48
CA ALA A 236 3.48 3.26 -17.51
C ALA A 236 3.53 2.58 -16.13
N ILE A 237 3.84 1.28 -16.10
CA ILE A 237 3.99 0.54 -14.84
C ILE A 237 5.32 0.84 -14.18
N ASP A 238 5.38 0.71 -12.85
CA ASP A 238 6.58 0.95 -12.06
C ASP A 238 7.44 -0.31 -11.93
N GLY A 239 6.85 -1.48 -12.08
CA GLY A 239 7.60 -2.72 -11.97
C GLY A 239 6.83 -3.98 -12.31
N ILE A 240 7.54 -5.10 -12.19
CA ILE A 240 7.04 -6.45 -12.39
C ILE A 240 7.29 -7.28 -11.13
N TYR A 241 6.23 -7.96 -10.67
CA TYR A 241 6.30 -9.01 -9.67
C TYR A 241 6.25 -10.38 -10.35
N PHE A 242 7.13 -11.30 -9.99
CA PHE A 242 7.14 -12.63 -10.57
C PHE A 242 7.50 -13.72 -9.56
N GLN A 243 7.01 -14.92 -9.80
CA GLN A 243 7.45 -16.17 -9.17
C GLN A 243 8.06 -17.08 -10.22
N SER A 244 9.01 -17.93 -9.80
CA SER A 244 9.71 -18.85 -10.70
C SER A 244 9.93 -20.18 -10.02
N PHE A 245 9.27 -21.24 -10.49
CA PHE A 245 9.40 -22.64 -10.03
C PHE A 245 9.31 -22.84 -8.49
N THR A 246 8.65 -21.95 -7.77
CA THR A 246 8.62 -21.95 -6.29
C THR A 246 7.87 -23.15 -5.69
N GLU A 247 6.90 -23.72 -6.40
CA GLU A 247 6.06 -24.84 -5.95
C GLU A 247 6.28 -26.13 -6.74
N THR A 248 7.38 -26.22 -7.44
CA THR A 248 7.67 -27.44 -8.24
C THR A 248 8.09 -28.62 -7.38
N THR A 249 7.69 -29.82 -7.80
CA THR A 249 8.16 -31.07 -7.21
C THR A 249 9.50 -31.54 -7.78
N HIS A 250 9.96 -30.93 -8.87
CA HIS A 250 11.24 -31.25 -9.47
C HIS A 250 12.41 -30.76 -8.62
N LYS A 251 13.42 -31.57 -8.43
CA LYS A 251 14.65 -31.18 -7.70
C LYS A 251 15.73 -30.64 -8.64
N THR A 252 15.69 -31.03 -9.91
CA THR A 252 16.68 -30.65 -10.92
C THR A 252 16.01 -30.28 -12.22
N ILE A 253 16.69 -29.44 -13.01
CA ILE A 253 16.39 -29.16 -14.42
C ILE A 253 17.64 -29.48 -15.24
N GLY A 254 17.52 -30.38 -16.20
CA GLY A 254 18.67 -30.83 -17.02
C GLY A 254 19.83 -31.39 -16.17
N GLY A 255 19.56 -31.97 -15.01
CA GLY A 255 20.58 -32.49 -14.08
C GLY A 255 21.20 -31.43 -13.14
N VAL A 256 20.88 -30.14 -13.30
CA VAL A 256 21.29 -29.04 -12.43
C VAL A 256 20.24 -28.83 -11.33
N LEU A 257 20.67 -28.50 -10.12
CA LEU A 257 19.73 -28.18 -9.02
C LEU A 257 18.80 -27.07 -9.42
N ILE A 258 17.50 -27.21 -9.10
CA ILE A 258 16.48 -26.26 -9.55
C ILE A 258 16.76 -24.83 -9.06
N ALA A 259 17.23 -24.66 -7.85
CA ALA A 259 17.54 -23.35 -7.30
C ALA A 259 18.68 -22.65 -8.07
N GLU A 260 19.70 -23.41 -8.48
CA GLU A 260 20.78 -22.89 -9.31
C GLU A 260 20.29 -22.52 -10.72
N ALA A 261 19.55 -23.42 -11.36
CA ALA A 261 19.00 -23.21 -12.70
C ALA A 261 18.02 -22.01 -12.75
N VAL A 262 17.18 -21.86 -11.73
CA VAL A 262 16.24 -20.75 -11.61
C VAL A 262 16.96 -19.42 -11.32
N THR A 263 17.98 -19.41 -10.47
CA THR A 263 18.78 -18.21 -10.23
C THR A 263 19.45 -17.72 -11.52
N ASP A 264 19.98 -18.64 -12.34
CA ASP A 264 20.54 -18.31 -13.66
C ASP A 264 19.47 -17.75 -14.61
N LEU A 265 18.28 -18.37 -14.68
CA LEU A 265 17.15 -17.87 -15.45
C LEU A 265 16.78 -16.44 -15.04
N VAL A 266 16.61 -16.20 -13.73
CA VAL A 266 16.23 -14.89 -13.18
C VAL A 266 17.28 -13.84 -13.53
N ASN A 267 18.55 -14.13 -13.27
CA ASN A 267 19.64 -13.19 -13.54
C ASN A 267 19.76 -12.83 -15.02
N ARG A 268 19.68 -13.83 -15.90
CA ARG A 268 19.75 -13.63 -17.35
C ARG A 268 18.58 -12.82 -17.88
N THR A 269 17.37 -13.11 -17.40
CA THR A 269 16.16 -12.40 -17.82
C THR A 269 16.18 -10.98 -17.28
N ALA A 270 16.50 -10.80 -16.00
CA ALA A 270 16.61 -9.49 -15.37
C ALA A 270 17.64 -8.58 -16.03
N ALA A 271 18.83 -9.12 -16.34
CA ALA A 271 19.88 -8.34 -17.02
C ALA A 271 19.40 -7.77 -18.36
N ARG A 272 18.71 -8.58 -19.16
CA ARG A 272 18.19 -8.18 -20.48
C ARG A 272 17.01 -7.20 -20.38
N LEU A 273 16.10 -7.41 -19.40
CA LEU A 273 15.01 -6.47 -19.16
C LEU A 273 15.53 -5.11 -18.71
N LEU A 274 16.44 -5.08 -17.74
CA LEU A 274 16.98 -3.83 -17.18
C LEU A 274 17.94 -3.09 -18.11
N GLU A 275 18.55 -3.80 -19.08
CA GLU A 275 19.31 -3.14 -20.15
C GLU A 275 18.37 -2.30 -21.04
N LYS A 276 17.19 -2.81 -21.33
CA LYS A 276 16.21 -2.16 -22.21
C LYS A 276 15.28 -1.21 -21.45
N HIS A 277 14.93 -1.57 -20.20
CA HIS A 277 14.00 -0.84 -19.32
C HIS A 277 14.67 -0.54 -17.97
N PRO A 278 15.64 0.39 -17.89
CA PRO A 278 16.49 0.58 -16.70
C PRO A 278 15.75 1.12 -15.47
N GLY A 279 14.56 1.69 -15.65
CA GLY A 279 13.71 2.18 -14.56
C GLY A 279 12.74 1.14 -13.99
N LEU A 280 12.69 -0.07 -14.56
CA LEU A 280 11.74 -1.09 -14.15
C LEU A 280 12.16 -1.74 -12.83
N GLU A 281 11.28 -1.76 -11.83
CA GLU A 281 11.48 -2.54 -10.62
C GLU A 281 11.15 -4.02 -10.88
N LEU A 282 12.06 -4.92 -10.48
CA LEU A 282 11.85 -6.37 -10.57
C LEU A 282 11.74 -6.96 -9.17
N GLN A 283 10.67 -7.72 -8.92
CA GLN A 283 10.35 -8.30 -7.62
C GLN A 283 10.19 -9.81 -7.75
N PHE A 284 11.09 -10.55 -7.12
CA PHE A 284 11.11 -12.02 -7.12
C PHE A 284 10.44 -12.57 -5.87
N GLY A 285 9.24 -13.12 -6.02
CA GLY A 285 8.46 -13.75 -4.96
C GLY A 285 8.99 -15.12 -4.57
N LEU A 286 9.27 -15.29 -3.28
CA LEU A 286 9.74 -16.54 -2.67
C LEU A 286 8.66 -17.06 -1.71
N HIS A 287 8.00 -18.15 -2.11
CA HIS A 287 6.90 -18.68 -1.34
C HIS A 287 7.34 -19.44 -0.08
N ALA A 288 6.95 -18.96 1.09
CA ALA A 288 7.03 -19.60 2.40
C ALA A 288 8.25 -20.53 2.62
N THR A 289 7.97 -21.84 2.71
CA THR A 289 8.97 -22.87 3.03
C THR A 289 9.82 -23.34 1.84
N SER A 290 9.46 -22.96 0.62
CA SER A 290 10.08 -23.51 -0.60
C SER A 290 11.55 -23.14 -0.76
N VAL A 291 12.06 -22.23 0.06
CA VAL A 291 13.40 -21.65 -0.05
C VAL A 291 14.35 -21.95 1.11
N ASN A 292 13.90 -22.68 2.15
CA ASN A 292 14.69 -22.93 3.37
C ASN A 292 16.09 -23.48 3.13
N ASP A 293 16.23 -24.41 2.19
CA ASP A 293 17.45 -25.11 1.87
C ASP A 293 18.13 -24.57 0.60
N LYS A 294 17.77 -23.36 0.16
CA LYS A 294 18.18 -22.79 -1.12
C LYS A 294 18.83 -21.41 -1.04
N LEU A 295 19.05 -20.90 0.18
CA LEU A 295 19.53 -19.53 0.37
C LEU A 295 20.89 -19.27 -0.31
N GLU A 296 21.79 -20.27 -0.37
CA GLU A 296 23.08 -20.14 -1.05
C GLU A 296 22.97 -19.86 -2.58
N TYR A 297 21.87 -20.28 -3.20
CA TYR A 297 21.58 -19.98 -4.61
C TYR A 297 20.88 -18.63 -4.74
N ILE A 298 19.89 -18.36 -3.89
CA ILE A 298 19.15 -17.10 -3.87
C ILE A 298 20.08 -15.91 -3.63
N GLN A 299 21.12 -16.10 -2.82
CA GLN A 299 22.16 -15.09 -2.60
C GLN A 299 22.84 -14.60 -3.88
N LYS A 300 22.86 -15.43 -4.93
CA LYS A 300 23.46 -15.11 -6.23
C LYS A 300 22.52 -14.36 -7.17
N THR A 301 21.29 -14.10 -6.74
CA THR A 301 20.34 -13.29 -7.53
C THR A 301 20.89 -11.87 -7.67
N ASP A 302 20.76 -11.31 -8.88
CA ASP A 302 21.16 -9.93 -9.19
C ASP A 302 20.60 -8.95 -8.14
N THR A 303 21.46 -8.10 -7.57
CA THR A 303 21.08 -7.18 -6.49
C THR A 303 20.06 -6.12 -6.93
N ARG A 304 19.89 -5.91 -8.24
CA ARG A 304 18.85 -5.05 -8.80
C ARG A 304 17.45 -5.66 -8.72
N VAL A 305 17.36 -7.00 -8.52
CA VAL A 305 16.09 -7.71 -8.30
C VAL A 305 15.78 -7.71 -6.82
N ARG A 306 14.63 -7.19 -6.43
CA ARG A 306 14.14 -7.27 -5.05
C ARG A 306 13.73 -8.70 -4.72
N ILE A 307 14.19 -9.22 -3.61
CA ILE A 307 13.71 -10.48 -3.06
C ILE A 307 12.50 -10.20 -2.18
N VAL A 308 11.40 -10.91 -2.41
CA VAL A 308 10.16 -10.76 -1.67
C VAL A 308 9.77 -12.10 -1.06
N TRP A 309 9.73 -12.18 0.27
CA TRP A 309 9.25 -13.36 0.95
C TRP A 309 7.72 -13.29 1.17
N GLU A 310 7.04 -14.40 0.90
CA GLU A 310 5.59 -14.52 1.05
C GLU A 310 5.26 -15.52 2.16
N ASP A 311 4.39 -15.15 3.10
CA ASP A 311 3.91 -16.07 4.13
C ASP A 311 2.86 -17.07 3.61
N CYS A 312 2.35 -17.94 4.50
CA CYS A 312 1.34 -18.94 4.14
C CYS A 312 -0.12 -18.46 4.30
N GLY A 313 -0.35 -17.24 4.77
CA GLY A 313 -1.69 -16.69 5.05
C GLY A 313 -2.29 -17.18 6.36
N ALA A 314 -3.48 -16.67 6.68
CA ALA A 314 -4.29 -16.85 7.88
C ALA A 314 -3.73 -16.26 9.18
N PHE A 315 -2.42 -16.22 9.36
CA PHE A 315 -1.75 -15.60 10.51
C PHE A 315 -0.69 -14.63 10.01
N PRO A 316 -0.51 -13.47 10.68
CA PRO A 316 0.50 -12.51 10.28
C PRO A 316 1.88 -13.16 10.25
N PHE A 317 2.50 -13.20 9.06
CA PHE A 317 3.80 -13.79 8.82
C PHE A 317 3.93 -15.27 9.24
N GLY A 318 2.84 -16.01 9.19
CA GLY A 318 2.83 -17.45 9.49
C GLY A 318 3.61 -18.26 8.47
N TYR A 319 4.48 -19.13 8.97
CA TYR A 319 5.31 -20.02 8.15
C TYR A 319 4.52 -21.24 7.66
N ARG A 320 3.75 -21.83 8.58
CA ARG A 320 2.78 -22.88 8.34
C ARG A 320 1.55 -22.62 9.17
N PRO A 321 0.37 -22.58 8.60
CA PRO A 321 -0.84 -22.28 9.35
C PRO A 321 -1.12 -23.24 10.51
N ILE A 322 -0.75 -24.53 10.35
CA ILE A 322 -1.00 -25.56 11.35
C ILE A 322 0.01 -25.49 12.50
N ASP A 323 1.25 -25.06 12.22
CA ASP A 323 2.39 -25.09 13.15
C ASP A 323 2.76 -23.67 13.64
N PHE A 324 1.90 -22.67 13.39
CA PHE A 324 2.23 -21.27 13.60
C PHE A 324 2.71 -20.94 15.01
N ALA A 325 1.98 -21.41 16.02
CA ALA A 325 2.31 -21.10 17.43
C ALA A 325 3.69 -21.63 17.86
N ASP A 326 4.08 -22.78 17.30
CA ASP A 326 5.32 -23.47 17.67
C ASP A 326 6.55 -23.04 16.83
N LYS A 327 6.33 -22.28 15.73
CA LYS A 327 7.36 -22.00 14.73
C LYS A 327 7.50 -20.52 14.34
N TYR A 328 6.95 -19.65 15.13
CA TYR A 328 7.07 -18.21 14.88
C TYR A 328 8.54 -17.74 14.91
N ASP A 329 9.29 -18.17 15.92
CA ASP A 329 10.70 -17.78 16.06
C ASP A 329 11.56 -18.33 14.90
N GLU A 330 11.30 -19.57 14.45
CA GLU A 330 11.96 -20.16 13.27
C GLU A 330 11.62 -19.34 11.99
N THR A 331 10.40 -18.84 11.88
CA THR A 331 9.97 -17.99 10.77
C THR A 331 10.70 -16.65 10.78
N VAL A 332 10.78 -16.01 11.94
CA VAL A 332 11.52 -14.74 12.13
C VAL A 332 12.99 -14.92 11.75
N GLU A 333 13.61 -16.00 12.19
CA GLU A 333 15.00 -16.31 11.85
C GLU A 333 15.19 -16.52 10.35
N LEU A 334 14.31 -17.29 9.69
CA LEU A 334 14.36 -17.49 8.23
C LEU A 334 14.26 -16.15 7.48
N ILE A 335 13.26 -15.32 7.82
CA ILE A 335 13.03 -14.04 7.13
C ILE A 335 14.24 -13.12 7.36
N ARG A 336 14.79 -13.08 8.57
CA ARG A 336 16.00 -12.30 8.86
C ARG A 336 17.19 -12.77 8.02
N ASN A 337 17.36 -14.09 7.86
CA ASN A 337 18.41 -14.65 7.01
C ASN A 337 18.24 -14.22 5.55
N ILE A 338 17.01 -14.15 5.04
CA ILE A 338 16.74 -13.64 3.70
C ILE A 338 16.98 -12.13 3.63
N ALA A 339 16.52 -11.37 4.61
CA ALA A 339 16.65 -9.90 4.67
C ALA A 339 18.11 -9.41 4.73
N THR A 340 19.04 -10.27 5.11
CA THR A 340 20.48 -9.95 5.23
C THR A 340 21.35 -10.68 4.20
N LEU A 341 20.74 -11.43 3.30
CA LEU A 341 21.41 -12.41 2.45
C LEU A 341 22.47 -11.80 1.53
N ARG A 342 22.21 -10.61 0.96
CA ARG A 342 23.11 -9.88 0.06
C ARG A 342 23.78 -8.67 0.71
N GLY A 343 23.70 -8.56 2.03
CA GLY A 343 24.35 -7.51 2.83
C GLY A 343 23.75 -6.12 2.61
N ASP A 344 24.61 -5.12 2.38
CA ASP A 344 24.17 -3.72 2.26
C ASP A 344 23.43 -3.42 0.95
N GLU A 345 23.54 -4.30 -0.06
CA GLU A 345 22.85 -4.20 -1.34
C GLU A 345 21.47 -4.88 -1.31
N GLU A 346 21.03 -5.40 -0.15
CA GLU A 346 19.77 -6.12 -0.07
C GLU A 346 18.58 -5.18 -0.30
N ARG A 347 17.77 -5.55 -1.29
CA ARG A 347 16.46 -4.98 -1.55
C ARG A 347 15.44 -6.04 -1.18
N PHE A 348 14.88 -5.92 0.01
CA PHE A 348 14.04 -6.95 0.60
C PHE A 348 12.61 -6.47 0.79
N GLY A 349 11.67 -7.38 0.58
CA GLY A 349 10.26 -7.15 0.83
C GLY A 349 9.57 -8.35 1.44
N VAL A 350 8.44 -8.12 2.09
CA VAL A 350 7.57 -9.16 2.60
C VAL A 350 6.14 -8.95 2.13
N VAL A 351 5.46 -10.07 1.86
CA VAL A 351 4.01 -10.09 1.63
C VAL A 351 3.37 -10.90 2.72
N THR A 352 2.56 -10.25 3.57
CA THR A 352 1.69 -11.00 4.47
C THR A 352 0.37 -11.35 3.77
N LYS A 353 0.02 -12.62 3.78
CA LYS A 353 -1.25 -13.13 3.26
C LYS A 353 -2.30 -13.28 4.36
N SER A 354 -2.04 -12.73 5.53
CA SER A 354 -2.87 -12.91 6.73
C SER A 354 -4.23 -12.20 6.68
N PHE A 355 -4.47 -11.39 5.65
CA PHE A 355 -5.79 -10.78 5.39
C PHE A 355 -6.61 -11.57 4.38
N THR A 356 -6.26 -12.83 4.16
CA THR A 356 -7.00 -13.74 3.28
C THR A 356 -7.14 -15.12 3.92
N THR A 357 -8.19 -15.85 3.55
CA THR A 357 -8.35 -17.24 3.95
C THR A 357 -7.47 -18.16 3.11
N LEU A 358 -7.18 -19.36 3.63
CA LEU A 358 -6.29 -20.31 2.95
C LEU A 358 -6.96 -21.18 1.87
N TRP A 359 -8.21 -20.92 1.54
CA TRP A 359 -8.97 -21.74 0.59
C TRP A 359 -8.84 -21.24 -0.86
N TRP A 360 -7.61 -21.19 -1.36
CA TRP A 360 -7.21 -20.63 -2.65
C TRP A 360 -8.08 -21.04 -3.84
N GLY A 361 -8.50 -22.28 -3.91
CA GLY A 361 -9.31 -22.80 -5.02
C GLY A 361 -10.81 -22.58 -4.89
N LYS A 362 -11.31 -22.13 -3.75
CA LYS A 362 -12.74 -22.10 -3.45
C LYS A 362 -13.34 -20.70 -3.39
N TYR A 363 -12.59 -19.74 -2.92
CA TYR A 363 -13.10 -18.41 -2.59
C TYR A 363 -12.60 -17.31 -3.50
N PHE A 364 -11.60 -17.57 -4.34
CA PHE A 364 -11.13 -16.60 -5.32
C PHE A 364 -12.03 -16.56 -6.55
N GLU A 365 -12.36 -15.36 -6.98
CA GLU A 365 -13.06 -15.13 -8.24
C GLU A 365 -12.04 -14.95 -9.37
N HIS A 366 -11.56 -16.06 -9.92
CA HIS A 366 -10.64 -16.03 -11.06
C HIS A 366 -11.36 -15.58 -12.33
N GLN A 367 -10.81 -14.58 -12.98
CA GLN A 367 -11.26 -14.19 -14.31
C GLN A 367 -10.75 -15.18 -15.37
N ARG A 368 -11.63 -15.50 -16.33
CA ARG A 368 -11.32 -16.42 -17.44
C ARG A 368 -11.10 -15.68 -18.77
N GLY A 369 -10.55 -14.52 -18.74
CA GLY A 369 -10.31 -13.68 -19.91
C GLY A 369 -10.14 -12.21 -19.52
N SER A 370 -9.98 -11.35 -20.50
CA SER A 370 -9.87 -9.92 -20.27
C SER A 370 -11.12 -9.38 -19.58
N TYR A 371 -10.93 -8.46 -18.64
CA TYR A 371 -12.00 -7.88 -17.84
C TYR A 371 -11.78 -6.39 -17.62
N PHE A 372 -12.85 -5.67 -17.29
CA PHE A 372 -12.77 -4.30 -16.81
C PHE A 372 -12.70 -4.25 -15.30
N MET A 373 -11.76 -3.51 -14.77
CA MET A 373 -11.68 -3.18 -13.35
C MET A 373 -12.48 -1.90 -13.07
N GLY A 374 -13.21 -1.86 -11.96
CA GLY A 374 -14.00 -0.69 -11.57
C GLY A 374 -15.45 -0.67 -12.08
N VAL A 375 -15.94 -1.79 -12.57
CA VAL A 375 -17.34 -1.92 -13.01
C VAL A 375 -18.03 -2.96 -12.12
N SER A 376 -18.66 -2.49 -11.06
CA SER A 376 -19.50 -3.35 -10.21
C SER A 376 -20.84 -2.70 -9.93
N SER A 377 -21.91 -3.49 -9.87
CA SER A 377 -23.21 -3.02 -9.41
C SER A 377 -23.30 -3.11 -7.88
N ASP A 378 -24.19 -2.29 -7.28
CA ASP A 378 -24.46 -2.35 -5.85
C ASP A 378 -24.91 -3.75 -5.43
N ALA A 379 -25.70 -4.44 -6.26
CA ALA A 379 -26.12 -5.80 -6.01
C ALA A 379 -24.95 -6.80 -5.93
N MET A 380 -23.87 -6.59 -6.68
CA MET A 380 -22.66 -7.42 -6.57
C MET A 380 -21.92 -7.14 -5.27
N LYS A 381 -21.80 -5.88 -4.89
CA LYS A 381 -21.18 -5.46 -3.62
C LYS A 381 -21.92 -6.04 -2.43
N ASP A 382 -23.23 -5.85 -2.36
CA ASP A 382 -24.08 -6.38 -1.28
C ASP A 382 -23.98 -7.89 -1.17
N ASN A 383 -24.02 -8.59 -2.30
CA ASN A 383 -23.89 -10.05 -2.31
C ASN A 383 -22.52 -10.52 -1.80
N ARG A 384 -21.45 -9.77 -2.12
CA ARG A 384 -20.10 -10.06 -1.66
C ARG A 384 -19.98 -9.87 -0.15
N ILE A 385 -20.45 -8.75 0.40
CA ILE A 385 -20.48 -8.48 1.83
C ILE A 385 -21.18 -9.62 2.57
N VAL A 386 -22.38 -9.99 2.15
CA VAL A 386 -23.14 -11.09 2.76
C VAL A 386 -22.39 -12.41 2.71
N ARG A 387 -21.75 -12.74 1.58
CA ARG A 387 -21.01 -13.98 1.39
C ARG A 387 -19.73 -14.06 2.23
N LYS A 388 -19.01 -12.94 2.32
CA LYS A 388 -17.65 -12.86 2.87
C LYS A 388 -17.58 -12.38 4.32
N HIS A 389 -18.68 -11.91 4.88
CA HIS A 389 -18.69 -11.32 6.23
C HIS A 389 -18.13 -12.24 7.32
N LYS A 390 -18.37 -13.55 7.25
CA LYS A 390 -17.84 -14.51 8.23
C LYS A 390 -16.34 -14.70 8.09
N GLU A 391 -15.85 -14.72 6.87
CA GLU A 391 -14.44 -14.82 6.55
C GLU A 391 -13.70 -13.55 7.03
N TRP A 392 -14.23 -12.39 6.74
CA TRP A 392 -13.67 -11.12 7.18
C TRP A 392 -13.60 -11.00 8.71
N LYS A 393 -14.68 -11.40 9.38
CA LYS A 393 -14.71 -11.45 10.85
C LYS A 393 -13.68 -12.42 11.43
N TYR A 394 -13.53 -13.59 10.82
CA TYR A 394 -12.51 -14.57 11.20
C TYR A 394 -11.10 -13.97 11.03
N LEU A 395 -10.80 -13.40 9.88
CA LEU A 395 -9.50 -12.79 9.60
C LEU A 395 -9.18 -11.67 10.59
N GLN A 396 -10.14 -10.78 10.84
CA GLN A 396 -9.95 -9.72 11.83
C GLN A 396 -9.65 -10.29 13.22
N SER A 397 -10.39 -11.32 13.66
CA SER A 397 -10.17 -11.91 14.97
C SER A 397 -8.79 -12.58 15.08
N GLN A 398 -8.34 -13.30 14.05
CA GLN A 398 -7.02 -13.92 14.01
C GLN A 398 -5.92 -12.84 14.02
N TRP A 399 -6.06 -11.83 13.19
CA TRP A 399 -5.10 -10.75 13.12
C TRP A 399 -4.98 -10.00 14.45
N MET A 400 -6.10 -9.73 15.12
CA MET A 400 -6.09 -9.06 16.43
C MET A 400 -5.48 -9.89 17.55
N CYS A 401 -5.56 -11.21 17.48
CA CYS A 401 -4.88 -12.09 18.42
C CYS A 401 -3.34 -12.08 18.28
N GLU A 402 -2.84 -11.80 17.08
CA GLU A 402 -1.41 -11.93 16.73
C GLU A 402 -0.78 -10.61 16.23
N CYS A 403 -1.46 -9.48 16.45
CA CYS A 403 -1.02 -8.18 15.92
C CYS A 403 0.31 -7.71 16.52
N ASP A 404 0.63 -8.08 17.74
CA ASP A 404 1.92 -7.82 18.39
C ASP A 404 3.08 -8.55 17.67
N LYS A 405 2.85 -9.78 17.24
CA LYS A 405 3.83 -10.55 16.45
C LYS A 405 4.03 -9.91 15.08
N ALA A 406 2.94 -9.49 14.42
CA ALA A 406 3.04 -8.78 13.15
C ALA A 406 3.84 -7.49 13.28
N TYR A 407 3.57 -6.69 14.30
CA TYR A 407 4.29 -5.44 14.55
C TYR A 407 5.76 -5.65 14.84
N ASN A 408 6.08 -6.63 15.69
CA ASN A 408 7.47 -6.99 16.00
C ASN A 408 8.22 -7.49 14.75
N MET A 409 7.58 -8.31 13.91
CA MET A 409 8.16 -8.79 12.66
C MET A 409 8.55 -7.64 11.73
N ILE A 410 7.63 -6.68 11.53
CA ILE A 410 7.89 -5.49 10.69
C ILE A 410 9.09 -4.71 11.21
N ARG A 411 9.15 -4.47 12.52
CA ARG A 411 10.27 -3.75 13.17
C ARG A 411 11.59 -4.48 12.99
N GLU A 412 11.62 -5.77 13.29
CA GLU A 412 12.82 -6.59 13.16
C GLU A 412 13.34 -6.64 11.73
N MET A 413 12.45 -6.75 10.73
CA MET A 413 12.88 -6.79 9.34
C MET A 413 13.38 -5.43 8.85
N LYS A 414 12.74 -4.34 9.27
CA LYS A 414 13.22 -2.99 9.02
C LYS A 414 14.63 -2.78 9.59
N GLU A 415 14.87 -3.22 10.83
CA GLU A 415 16.18 -3.10 11.48
C GLU A 415 17.24 -4.01 10.83
N ALA A 416 16.85 -5.22 10.40
CA ALA A 416 17.77 -6.19 9.80
C ALA A 416 18.18 -5.81 8.37
N THR A 417 17.27 -5.23 7.58
CA THR A 417 17.54 -4.87 6.20
C THR A 417 18.30 -3.56 6.14
N LYS A 418 19.55 -3.60 5.72
CA LYS A 418 20.37 -2.39 5.60
C LYS A 418 20.06 -1.57 4.36
N GLY A 419 19.56 -2.20 3.33
CA GLY A 419 19.12 -1.56 2.09
C GLY A 419 17.67 -1.09 2.18
N ASP A 420 16.92 -1.30 1.10
CA ASP A 420 15.53 -0.87 0.97
C ASP A 420 14.56 -1.99 1.38
N PHE A 421 13.77 -1.73 2.42
CA PHE A 421 12.76 -2.65 2.94
C PHE A 421 11.35 -2.19 2.61
N TYR A 422 10.48 -3.12 2.19
CA TYR A 422 9.09 -2.82 1.96
C TYR A 422 8.14 -3.92 2.43
N CYS A 423 6.86 -3.54 2.68
CA CYS A 423 5.81 -4.45 3.10
C CYS A 423 4.56 -4.27 2.25
N THR A 424 4.02 -5.39 1.76
CA THR A 424 2.69 -5.45 1.17
C THR A 424 1.85 -6.53 1.82
N ALA A 425 0.54 -6.47 1.63
CA ALA A 425 -0.39 -7.44 2.21
C ALA A 425 -1.43 -7.90 1.18
N LEU A 426 -1.71 -9.19 1.16
CA LEU A 426 -2.80 -9.76 0.37
C LEU A 426 -4.09 -9.68 1.18
N VAL A 427 -5.05 -8.91 0.68
CA VAL A 427 -6.35 -8.68 1.32
C VAL A 427 -7.44 -9.49 0.62
N GLU A 428 -8.35 -10.06 1.38
CA GLU A 428 -9.47 -10.85 0.87
C GLU A 428 -10.31 -10.10 -0.15
N ASP A 429 -10.79 -10.81 -1.16
CA ASP A 429 -11.60 -10.31 -2.26
C ASP A 429 -12.78 -9.43 -1.77
N GLY A 430 -12.84 -8.21 -2.25
CA GLY A 430 -13.87 -7.22 -1.94
C GLY A 430 -13.78 -6.56 -0.58
N MET A 431 -12.97 -7.08 0.35
CA MET A 431 -12.92 -6.54 1.71
C MET A 431 -12.46 -5.08 1.74
N PHE A 432 -11.38 -4.79 1.09
CA PHE A 432 -10.76 -3.47 1.17
C PHE A 432 -11.44 -2.40 0.30
N GLU A 433 -12.05 -2.79 -0.80
CA GLU A 433 -12.82 -1.85 -1.64
C GLU A 433 -14.22 -1.55 -1.09
N GLU A 434 -14.76 -2.43 -0.25
CA GLU A 434 -16.03 -2.16 0.43
C GLU A 434 -15.85 -1.26 1.64
N GLU A 435 -14.92 -1.62 2.53
CA GLU A 435 -14.68 -0.92 3.78
C GLU A 435 -13.23 -1.03 4.22
N ILE A 436 -12.76 -0.05 5.00
CA ILE A 436 -11.47 -0.15 5.67
C ILE A 436 -11.66 -0.89 6.99
N MET A 437 -11.36 -2.18 6.99
CA MET A 437 -11.44 -2.99 8.20
C MET A 437 -10.35 -2.61 9.21
N TYR A 438 -10.68 -2.65 10.48
CA TYR A 438 -9.82 -2.23 11.58
C TYR A 438 -8.40 -2.83 11.53
N HIS A 439 -8.28 -4.13 11.28
CA HIS A 439 -6.98 -4.79 11.22
C HIS A 439 -6.13 -4.36 10.01
N VAL A 440 -6.75 -4.02 8.88
CA VAL A 440 -6.05 -3.49 7.70
C VAL A 440 -5.58 -2.05 7.97
N ALA A 441 -6.43 -1.24 8.63
CA ALA A 441 -6.04 0.10 9.05
C ALA A 441 -4.89 0.09 10.06
N LEU A 442 -4.94 -0.83 11.03
CA LEU A 442 -3.86 -1.03 11.99
C LEU A 442 -2.55 -1.41 11.31
N TYR A 443 -2.60 -2.32 10.33
CA TYR A 443 -1.43 -2.65 9.52
C TYR A 443 -0.85 -1.43 8.79
N GLY A 444 -1.68 -0.57 8.20
CA GLY A 444 -1.23 0.67 7.56
C GLY A 444 -0.46 1.59 8.54
N GLU A 445 -0.97 1.77 9.75
CA GLU A 445 -0.30 2.58 10.77
C GLU A 445 0.99 1.90 11.29
N MET A 446 1.05 0.57 11.40
CA MET A 446 2.27 -0.17 11.73
C MET A 446 3.39 0.07 10.72
N LEU A 447 3.06 0.20 9.43
CA LEU A 447 4.04 0.50 8.37
C LEU A 447 4.44 1.98 8.37
N TRP A 448 3.51 2.85 8.77
CA TRP A 448 3.78 4.28 8.86
C TRP A 448 4.71 4.64 10.01
N ASP A 449 4.44 4.09 11.21
CA ASP A 449 5.24 4.37 12.41
C ASP A 449 5.59 3.07 13.15
N THR A 450 6.80 2.56 12.89
CA THR A 450 7.31 1.34 13.54
C THR A 450 7.80 1.58 14.97
N ASP A 451 7.86 2.80 15.44
CA ASP A 451 8.37 3.15 16.77
C ASP A 451 7.24 3.54 17.74
N ALA A 452 5.99 3.64 17.25
CA ALA A 452 4.83 3.98 18.06
C ALA A 452 4.50 2.90 19.11
N ASP A 453 3.87 3.31 20.20
CA ASP A 453 3.26 2.36 21.15
C ASP A 453 2.07 1.67 20.51
N LEU A 454 2.11 0.34 20.41
CA LEU A 454 1.09 -0.46 19.74
C LEU A 454 -0.31 -0.26 20.34
N LYS A 455 -0.43 -0.15 21.68
CA LYS A 455 -1.73 0.03 22.32
C LYS A 455 -2.33 1.42 22.04
N LYS A 456 -1.47 2.42 21.99
CA LYS A 456 -1.88 3.76 21.59
C LYS A 456 -2.33 3.77 20.14
N MET A 457 -1.55 3.18 19.24
CA MET A 457 -1.90 3.03 17.82
C MET A 457 -3.23 2.31 17.64
N MET A 458 -3.45 1.18 18.32
CA MET A 458 -4.72 0.44 18.31
C MET A 458 -5.90 1.31 18.72
N SER A 459 -5.72 2.13 19.77
CA SER A 459 -6.77 3.02 20.26
C SER A 459 -7.07 4.14 19.26
N GLU A 460 -6.04 4.72 18.65
CA GLU A 460 -6.20 5.80 17.66
C GLU A 460 -6.87 5.31 16.39
N VAL A 461 -6.50 4.13 15.89
CA VAL A 461 -7.16 3.50 14.73
C VAL A 461 -8.63 3.17 15.03
N ALA A 462 -8.93 2.67 16.24
CA ALA A 462 -10.30 2.35 16.64
C ALA A 462 -11.22 3.57 16.74
N LEU A 463 -10.67 4.77 16.86
CA LEU A 463 -11.42 6.02 16.92
C LEU A 463 -11.63 6.70 15.57
N ARG A 464 -11.14 6.13 14.49
CA ARG A 464 -11.32 6.68 13.15
C ARG A 464 -12.75 6.41 12.66
N ASP A 465 -13.39 7.44 12.08
CA ASP A 465 -14.75 7.33 11.54
C ASP A 465 -14.83 6.51 10.24
N ASP A 466 -13.70 6.39 9.52
CA ASP A 466 -13.61 5.66 8.26
C ASP A 466 -13.19 4.18 8.43
N VAL A 467 -13.10 3.71 9.66
CA VAL A 467 -12.69 2.34 9.99
C VAL A 467 -13.87 1.54 10.53
N THR A 468 -14.02 0.31 10.01
CA THR A 468 -15.11 -0.60 10.36
C THR A 468 -14.57 -1.84 11.08
N PHE A 469 -15.35 -2.35 12.02
CA PHE A 469 -15.11 -3.64 12.67
C PHE A 469 -15.97 -4.72 12.00
N ALA A 470 -15.34 -5.83 11.58
CA ALA A 470 -16.04 -6.96 10.97
C ALA A 470 -16.89 -7.76 11.97
#